data_a9fdcdf5ec1a48f22f39014c33eeca81
#
_entry.id   a9fdcdf5ec1a48f22f39014c33eeca81
#
_cell.length_a   1.000
_cell.length_b   1.000
_cell.length_c   1.000
_cell.angle_alpha   90.00
_cell.angle_beta   90.00
_cell.angle_gamma   90.00
#
_symmetry.space_group_name_H-M   'P 1'
#
loop_
_entity.id
_entity.type
_entity.pdbx_description
1 polymer ?
#
loop_
_entity_poly.entity_id
_entity_poly.type
_entity_poly.pdbx_seq_one_letter_code
_entity_poly.pdbx_strand_id
1 'polypeptide(L)'
;MLEPDYFYGKSDVLISYEQELEDWILQDIAMRLLKAGAMAGTADMELYKLRQLGLHQNEIVKRLSALMQKSTAEIRRLLQDAVLTSWGDDKSTLSRLGIDAVSPLENPVVVELLDAEFKKTLGEVNNLTRSTMMQSQRDLMDMLNMAEMRVAAGVQSYSTAVCDILDQYGKTGVMVDYPTGTRRTLEAAVRMCVVTSMNQTAAQVTNHYIAEHNVEYVLVSAHLGARTQGKGQPYLAGHDNWQGKCYKISGSEPDAPNLAEMTGYDIVDGVGHVVNPLGLHGYNCRHSHKPWNKSLRNPYLDENGNLKIDREENRKVYEMQQQQRAMERAIRQTKRQLLVKQAEIEGVAETDVKEMLQPEYDKLAYKLRMQNRKYNQFCADNGLRTQADRIKVAGFKREQAAKANGRATAYSNSVKTPMEKADNVGYTKRTKEEFEQTARQIKKEITQYSDRPSKWSGNINVNSEHVGNGALGAKEWSCDISLIDTADDGVIWHEMLHSCSASYYKSEVYNANEYIEEATVEWLKQQICGEKNIFNVYAYGDKTIVLQALNESFKFGTDMEFAKEIFNVPLPERYRWLENRVDERLRQAGASFEDYNDVMGFVERLKGGSNGRY
;
A
#
# COMPACT_ATOMS: atom_id res chain seq x y z
N MET A 1 1.47 28.34 -10.43
CA MET A 1 0.64 27.13 -10.20
C MET A 1 1.42 25.92 -10.63
N LEU A 2 1.48 24.87 -9.79
CA LEU A 2 2.19 23.64 -10.11
C LEU A 2 1.31 22.73 -10.95
N GLU A 3 1.84 22.25 -12.09
CA GLU A 3 1.18 21.23 -12.89
C GLU A 3 1.34 19.84 -12.23
N PRO A 4 0.38 18.92 -12.41
CA PRO A 4 0.45 17.59 -11.79
C PRO A 4 1.70 16.79 -12.14
N ASP A 5 2.22 16.97 -13.35
CA ASP A 5 3.44 16.31 -13.82
C ASP A 5 4.71 16.85 -13.16
N TYR A 6 4.65 18.03 -12.57
CA TYR A 6 5.75 18.62 -11.80
C TYR A 6 6.19 17.71 -10.63
N PHE A 7 5.24 17.01 -10.02
CA PHE A 7 5.53 16.14 -8.86
C PHE A 7 6.16 14.80 -9.23
N TYR A 8 6.18 14.43 -10.52
CA TYR A 8 6.82 13.19 -10.94
C TYR A 8 8.33 13.24 -10.73
N GLY A 9 8.86 12.25 -10.02
CA GLY A 9 10.29 12.10 -9.74
C GLY A 9 10.87 13.06 -8.70
N LYS A 10 10.15 14.11 -8.28
CA LYS A 10 10.69 15.12 -7.35
C LYS A 10 11.04 14.55 -5.97
N SER A 11 10.27 13.60 -5.47
CA SER A 11 10.52 12.96 -4.17
C SER A 11 11.51 11.78 -4.25
N ASP A 12 11.96 11.38 -5.42
CA ASP A 12 12.66 10.10 -5.62
C ASP A 12 14.04 10.06 -4.96
N VAL A 13 14.71 11.19 -4.85
CA VAL A 13 16.00 11.28 -4.14
C VAL A 13 15.81 11.00 -2.65
N LEU A 14 14.84 11.64 -2.01
CA LEU A 14 14.53 11.41 -0.59
C LEU A 14 14.04 9.98 -0.36
N ILE A 15 13.18 9.47 -1.24
CA ILE A 15 12.71 8.09 -1.19
C ILE A 15 13.88 7.11 -1.32
N SER A 16 14.86 7.40 -2.18
CA SER A 16 16.02 6.51 -2.33
C SER A 16 16.86 6.42 -1.05
N TYR A 17 16.94 7.50 -0.29
CA TYR A 17 17.64 7.50 1.01
C TYR A 17 16.90 6.63 2.03
N GLU A 18 15.59 6.76 2.10
CA GLU A 18 14.77 5.95 3.01
C GLU A 18 14.73 4.47 2.61
N GLN A 19 14.74 4.17 1.31
CA GLN A 19 14.88 2.79 0.83
C GLN A 19 16.23 2.17 1.18
N GLU A 20 17.31 2.94 1.13
CA GLU A 20 18.63 2.45 1.59
C GLU A 20 18.61 2.07 3.06
N LEU A 21 17.88 2.82 3.89
CA LEU A 21 17.68 2.49 5.30
C LEU A 21 16.80 1.25 5.47
N GLU A 22 15.65 1.18 4.77
CA GLU A 22 14.74 0.04 4.82
C GLU A 22 15.44 -1.26 4.42
N ASP A 23 16.13 -1.25 3.29
CA ASP A 23 16.84 -2.43 2.78
C ASP A 23 17.96 -2.88 3.73
N TRP A 24 18.65 -1.93 4.36
CA TRP A 24 19.65 -2.24 5.38
C TRP A 24 18.99 -2.85 6.63
N ILE A 25 17.86 -2.30 7.11
CA ILE A 25 17.12 -2.84 8.25
C ILE A 25 16.73 -4.30 7.99
N LEU A 26 16.14 -4.58 6.83
CA LEU A 26 15.73 -5.93 6.44
C LEU A 26 16.90 -6.92 6.46
N GLN A 27 18.05 -6.53 5.90
CA GLN A 27 19.24 -7.38 5.85
C GLN A 27 19.91 -7.55 7.23
N ASP A 28 19.98 -6.49 8.03
CA ASP A 28 20.56 -6.53 9.37
C ASP A 28 19.75 -7.41 10.32
N ILE A 29 18.43 -7.29 10.30
CA ILE A 29 17.52 -8.15 11.06
C ILE A 29 17.68 -9.61 10.61
N ALA A 30 17.69 -9.88 9.30
CA ALA A 30 17.87 -11.23 8.78
C ALA A 30 19.19 -11.87 9.27
N MET A 31 20.30 -11.13 9.19
CA MET A 31 21.60 -11.63 9.65
C MET A 31 21.65 -11.89 11.16
N ARG A 32 21.00 -11.04 11.97
CA ARG A 32 20.97 -11.22 13.43
C ARG A 32 20.12 -12.42 13.83
N LEU A 33 18.96 -12.58 13.20
CA LEU A 33 18.10 -13.74 13.42
C LEU A 33 18.81 -15.04 13.06
N LEU A 34 19.43 -15.14 11.90
CA LEU A 34 20.14 -16.35 11.46
C LEU A 34 21.32 -16.71 12.38
N LYS A 35 22.06 -15.72 12.88
CA LYS A 35 23.17 -15.93 13.82
C LYS A 35 22.72 -16.37 15.21
N ALA A 36 21.48 -16.16 15.61
CA ALA A 36 20.97 -16.57 16.89
C ALA A 36 20.76 -18.09 17.02
N GLY A 37 20.75 -18.83 15.90
CA GLY A 37 20.43 -20.26 15.86
C GLY A 37 21.25 -21.15 16.80
N ALA A 38 22.53 -20.85 16.98
CA ALA A 38 23.40 -21.59 17.89
C ALA A 38 23.04 -21.43 19.40
N MET A 39 22.25 -20.43 19.75
CA MET A 39 21.87 -20.07 21.12
C MET A 39 20.38 -20.35 21.42
N ALA A 40 19.63 -20.82 20.44
CA ALA A 40 18.20 -21.07 20.59
C ALA A 40 17.91 -22.05 21.72
N GLY A 41 16.99 -21.68 22.63
CA GLY A 41 16.62 -22.50 23.77
C GLY A 41 17.60 -22.49 24.94
N THR A 42 18.58 -21.59 24.97
CA THR A 42 19.57 -21.47 26.06
C THR A 42 19.38 -20.18 26.86
N ALA A 43 19.89 -20.15 28.10
CA ALA A 43 19.93 -18.93 28.92
C ALA A 43 20.76 -17.79 28.26
N ASP A 44 21.66 -18.12 27.36
CA ASP A 44 22.47 -17.15 26.62
C ASP A 44 21.64 -16.38 25.56
N MET A 45 20.46 -16.89 25.19
CA MET A 45 19.59 -16.27 24.20
C MET A 45 19.11 -14.88 24.64
N GLU A 46 18.73 -14.71 25.89
CA GLU A 46 18.32 -13.39 26.41
C GLU A 46 19.46 -12.37 26.39
N LEU A 47 20.67 -12.80 26.79
CA LEU A 47 21.86 -11.93 26.67
C LEU A 47 22.18 -11.61 25.22
N TYR A 48 22.00 -12.58 24.31
CA TYR A 48 22.17 -12.35 22.88
C TYR A 48 21.16 -11.32 22.36
N LYS A 49 19.86 -11.46 22.68
CA LYS A 49 18.80 -10.52 22.30
C LYS A 49 19.14 -9.09 22.71
N LEU A 50 19.45 -8.88 23.98
CA LEU A 50 19.81 -7.56 24.51
C LEU A 50 21.04 -6.95 23.80
N ARG A 51 22.07 -7.77 23.55
CA ARG A 51 23.28 -7.35 22.85
C ARG A 51 22.97 -6.98 21.39
N GLN A 52 22.17 -7.78 20.68
CA GLN A 52 21.82 -7.52 19.30
C GLN A 52 20.94 -6.27 19.17
N LEU A 53 20.01 -6.05 20.10
CA LEU A 53 19.22 -4.82 20.15
C LEU A 53 20.11 -3.58 20.25
N GLY A 54 21.09 -3.59 21.19
CA GLY A 54 22.02 -2.48 21.35
C GLY A 54 22.90 -2.23 20.11
N LEU A 55 23.39 -3.30 19.47
CA LEU A 55 24.18 -3.19 18.24
C LEU A 55 23.35 -2.66 17.07
N HIS A 56 22.14 -3.17 16.91
CA HIS A 56 21.20 -2.71 15.89
C HIS A 56 20.85 -1.23 16.09
N GLN A 57 20.53 -0.82 17.31
CA GLN A 57 20.23 0.57 17.66
C GLN A 57 21.39 1.52 17.32
N ASN A 58 22.63 1.17 17.70
CA ASN A 58 23.80 2.00 17.44
C ASN A 58 24.06 2.21 15.95
N GLU A 59 23.89 1.16 15.15
CA GLU A 59 24.09 1.24 13.70
C GLU A 59 22.97 2.05 13.02
N ILE A 60 21.71 1.87 13.44
CA ILE A 60 20.60 2.70 12.96
C ILE A 60 20.86 4.18 13.25
N VAL A 61 21.28 4.54 14.45
CA VAL A 61 21.54 5.95 14.82
C VAL A 61 22.59 6.56 13.90
N LYS A 62 23.67 5.84 13.58
CA LYS A 62 24.69 6.32 12.64
C LYS A 62 24.13 6.57 11.24
N ARG A 63 23.36 5.61 10.73
CA ARG A 63 22.75 5.71 9.39
C ARG A 63 21.73 6.83 9.31
N LEU A 64 20.91 6.98 10.35
CA LEU A 64 19.96 8.08 10.46
C LEU A 64 20.64 9.45 10.45
N SER A 65 21.72 9.61 11.22
CA SER A 65 22.45 10.89 11.26
C SER A 65 22.97 11.28 9.88
N ALA A 66 23.52 10.31 9.13
CA ALA A 66 23.99 10.54 7.77
C ALA A 66 22.85 10.85 6.78
N LEU A 67 21.72 10.16 6.93
CA LEU A 67 20.51 10.36 6.11
C LEU A 67 19.92 11.76 6.34
N MET A 68 19.76 12.17 7.60
CA MET A 68 19.21 13.47 7.96
C MET A 68 20.01 14.64 7.39
N GLN A 69 21.34 14.53 7.35
CA GLN A 69 22.17 15.55 6.73
C GLN A 69 21.91 15.70 5.23
N LYS A 70 21.79 14.59 4.49
CA LYS A 70 21.48 14.58 3.06
C LYS A 70 20.05 15.08 2.80
N SER A 71 19.09 14.66 3.60
CA SER A 71 17.69 15.03 3.45
C SER A 71 17.45 16.52 3.67
N THR A 72 18.19 17.14 4.58
CA THR A 72 18.07 18.59 4.90
C THR A 72 18.29 19.47 3.66
N ALA A 73 19.38 19.25 2.93
CA ALA A 73 19.68 20.03 1.72
C ALA A 73 18.67 19.78 0.61
N GLU A 74 18.25 18.52 0.42
CA GLU A 74 17.31 18.16 -0.64
C GLU A 74 15.90 18.69 -0.36
N ILE A 75 15.41 18.65 0.88
CA ILE A 75 14.11 19.23 1.25
C ILE A 75 14.12 20.72 0.94
N ARG A 76 15.16 21.46 1.37
CA ARG A 76 15.26 22.91 1.09
C ARG A 76 15.22 23.20 -0.40
N ARG A 77 15.97 22.44 -1.20
CA ARG A 77 15.99 22.56 -2.66
C ARG A 77 14.62 22.31 -3.28
N LEU A 78 13.92 21.26 -2.83
CA LEU A 78 12.59 20.90 -3.37
C LEU A 78 11.52 21.94 -3.07
N LEU A 79 11.51 22.50 -1.86
CA LEU A 79 10.54 23.53 -1.47
C LEU A 79 10.78 24.84 -2.23
N GLN A 80 12.03 25.26 -2.36
CA GLN A 80 12.39 26.43 -3.17
C GLN A 80 12.03 26.26 -4.65
N ASP A 81 12.34 25.09 -5.24
CA ASP A 81 12.00 24.77 -6.63
C ASP A 81 10.47 24.79 -6.85
N ALA A 82 9.68 24.25 -5.91
CA ALA A 82 8.23 24.25 -5.98
C ALA A 82 7.67 25.69 -5.98
N VAL A 83 8.17 26.54 -5.09
CA VAL A 83 7.75 27.95 -4.98
C VAL A 83 8.11 28.72 -6.26
N LEU A 84 9.35 28.63 -6.74
CA LEU A 84 9.77 29.35 -7.93
C LEU A 84 9.03 28.88 -9.18
N THR A 85 8.73 27.59 -9.28
CA THR A 85 7.94 27.04 -10.40
C THR A 85 6.50 27.56 -10.35
N SER A 86 5.86 27.54 -9.16
CA SER A 86 4.51 28.09 -8.99
C SER A 86 4.45 29.60 -9.29
N TRP A 87 5.45 30.33 -8.81
CA TRP A 87 5.56 31.77 -8.95
C TRP A 87 5.52 32.24 -10.41
N GLY A 88 6.13 31.50 -11.34
CA GLY A 88 6.11 31.87 -12.76
C GLY A 88 4.70 32.07 -13.31
N ASP A 89 3.76 31.22 -12.95
CA ASP A 89 2.35 31.31 -13.37
C ASP A 89 1.58 32.35 -12.54
N ASP A 90 1.82 32.43 -11.24
CA ASP A 90 1.20 33.41 -10.35
C ASP A 90 1.59 34.84 -10.76
N LYS A 91 2.87 35.10 -11.03
CA LYS A 91 3.38 36.38 -11.55
C LYS A 91 2.70 36.77 -12.86
N SER A 92 2.58 35.81 -13.80
CA SER A 92 1.88 36.05 -15.05
C SER A 92 0.42 36.46 -14.84
N THR A 93 -0.26 35.83 -13.90
CA THR A 93 -1.66 36.14 -13.59
C THR A 93 -1.77 37.50 -12.89
N LEU A 94 -0.94 37.79 -11.90
CA LEU A 94 -0.90 39.08 -11.19
C LEU A 94 -0.61 40.25 -12.14
N SER A 95 0.37 40.08 -13.05
CA SER A 95 0.67 41.11 -14.07
C SER A 95 -0.52 41.39 -15.00
N ARG A 96 -1.31 40.38 -15.36
CA ARG A 96 -2.56 40.56 -16.15
C ARG A 96 -3.65 41.28 -15.36
N LEU A 97 -3.58 41.24 -14.04
CA LEU A 97 -4.43 42.01 -13.15
C LEU A 97 -3.89 43.42 -12.86
N GLY A 98 -2.76 43.82 -13.49
CA GLY A 98 -2.11 45.11 -13.27
C GLY A 98 -1.28 45.17 -11.98
N ILE A 99 -0.96 44.05 -11.37
CA ILE A 99 -0.21 43.93 -10.14
C ILE A 99 1.25 43.58 -10.46
N ASP A 100 2.18 44.40 -10.01
CA ASP A 100 3.62 44.13 -10.08
C ASP A 100 4.12 43.66 -8.72
N ALA A 101 4.23 42.33 -8.57
CA ALA A 101 4.60 41.70 -7.32
C ALA A 101 6.09 41.30 -7.29
N VAL A 102 6.72 41.47 -6.15
CA VAL A 102 8.14 41.17 -5.90
C VAL A 102 8.37 39.63 -5.95
N SER A 103 9.54 39.24 -6.42
CA SER A 103 9.93 37.81 -6.46
C SER A 103 9.95 37.18 -5.05
N PRO A 104 9.51 35.90 -4.88
CA PRO A 104 9.51 35.23 -3.58
C PRO A 104 10.83 35.28 -2.81
N LEU A 105 11.96 35.16 -3.50
CA LEU A 105 13.28 35.20 -2.85
C LEU A 105 13.76 36.61 -2.52
N GLU A 106 13.11 37.64 -3.04
CA GLU A 106 13.37 39.05 -2.77
C GLU A 106 12.38 39.64 -1.73
N ASN A 107 11.29 38.90 -1.42
CA ASN A 107 10.31 39.31 -0.41
C ASN A 107 10.70 38.74 0.97
N PRO A 108 11.09 39.57 1.97
CA PRO A 108 11.55 39.08 3.26
C PRO A 108 10.51 38.20 4.00
N VAL A 109 9.22 38.55 3.89
CA VAL A 109 8.13 37.79 4.53
C VAL A 109 8.02 36.40 3.94
N VAL A 110 8.14 36.30 2.62
CA VAL A 110 8.12 35.01 1.92
C VAL A 110 9.34 34.17 2.24
N VAL A 111 10.52 34.77 2.41
CA VAL A 111 11.74 34.07 2.83
C VAL A 111 11.58 33.48 4.24
N GLU A 112 10.99 34.23 5.18
CA GLU A 112 10.69 33.72 6.53
C GLU A 112 9.65 32.58 6.50
N LEU A 113 8.61 32.71 5.68
CA LEU A 113 7.60 31.68 5.45
C LEU A 113 8.23 30.39 4.90
N LEU A 114 9.11 30.51 3.90
CA LEU A 114 9.86 29.38 3.34
C LEU A 114 10.72 28.67 4.39
N ASP A 115 11.36 29.44 5.29
CA ASP A 115 12.17 28.84 6.36
C ASP A 115 11.29 28.12 7.40
N ALA A 116 10.09 28.66 7.70
CA ALA A 116 9.11 28.01 8.57
C ALA A 116 8.59 26.68 7.96
N GLU A 117 8.19 26.69 6.70
CA GLU A 117 7.72 25.48 5.98
C GLU A 117 8.85 24.44 5.82
N PHE A 118 10.09 24.90 5.62
CA PHE A 118 11.25 24.02 5.60
C PHE A 118 11.45 23.32 6.96
N LYS A 119 11.39 24.06 8.07
CA LYS A 119 11.52 23.50 9.43
C LYS A 119 10.42 22.49 9.73
N LYS A 120 9.17 22.78 9.33
CA LYS A 120 8.01 21.91 9.46
C LYS A 120 8.24 20.60 8.68
N THR A 121 8.55 20.69 7.38
CA THR A 121 8.78 19.52 6.51
C THR A 121 9.94 18.66 7.00
N LEU A 122 11.04 19.28 7.41
CA LEU A 122 12.18 18.57 7.99
C LEU A 122 11.79 17.85 9.28
N GLY A 123 10.98 18.49 10.13
CA GLY A 123 10.43 17.87 11.34
C GLY A 123 9.59 16.64 11.05
N GLU A 124 8.72 16.70 10.04
CA GLU A 124 7.88 15.56 9.61
C GLU A 124 8.72 14.40 9.09
N VAL A 125 9.69 14.64 8.20
CA VAL A 125 10.61 13.62 7.68
C VAL A 125 11.42 12.98 8.82
N ASN A 126 11.95 13.80 9.74
CA ASN A 126 12.69 13.32 10.90
C ASN A 126 11.83 12.43 11.82
N ASN A 127 10.54 12.78 12.01
CA ASN A 127 9.62 11.98 12.79
C ASN A 127 9.33 10.62 12.14
N LEU A 128 9.14 10.59 10.82
CA LEU A 128 8.98 9.34 10.07
C LEU A 128 10.20 8.43 10.26
N THR A 129 11.40 9.00 10.15
CA THR A 129 12.65 8.25 10.27
C THR A 129 12.85 7.71 11.70
N ARG A 130 12.52 8.50 12.74
CA ARG A 130 12.56 8.04 14.15
C ARG A 130 11.54 6.95 14.42
N SER A 131 10.31 7.08 13.90
CA SER A 131 9.26 6.06 14.04
C SER A 131 9.68 4.73 13.39
N THR A 132 10.30 4.79 12.22
CA THR A 132 10.89 3.63 11.53
C THR A 132 11.95 2.94 12.37
N MET A 133 12.85 3.71 13.02
CA MET A 133 13.87 3.18 13.92
C MET A 133 13.25 2.41 15.09
N MET A 134 12.28 3.03 15.78
CA MET A 134 11.61 2.40 16.92
C MET A 134 10.83 1.15 16.51
N GLN A 135 10.23 1.16 15.33
CA GLN A 135 9.51 0.00 14.81
C GLN A 135 10.47 -1.14 14.46
N SER A 136 11.58 -0.87 13.80
CA SER A 136 12.56 -1.91 13.46
C SER A 136 13.19 -2.58 14.68
N GLN A 137 13.33 -1.86 15.79
CA GLN A 137 13.78 -2.44 17.07
C GLN A 137 12.72 -3.40 17.64
N ARG A 138 11.46 -3.02 17.62
CA ARG A 138 10.36 -3.89 18.01
C ARG A 138 10.28 -5.13 17.11
N ASP A 139 10.33 -4.92 15.80
CA ASP A 139 10.31 -6.01 14.81
C ASP A 139 11.42 -7.03 15.08
N LEU A 140 12.66 -6.57 15.36
CA LEU A 140 13.77 -7.47 15.69
C LEU A 140 13.47 -8.32 16.94
N MET A 141 12.97 -7.70 18.01
CA MET A 141 12.68 -8.42 19.26
C MET A 141 11.50 -9.39 19.08
N ASP A 142 10.44 -8.94 18.43
CA ASP A 142 9.27 -9.77 18.16
C ASP A 142 9.64 -11.00 17.32
N MET A 143 10.49 -10.83 16.32
CA MET A 143 10.95 -11.93 15.47
C MET A 143 11.85 -12.91 16.22
N LEU A 144 12.78 -12.43 17.06
CA LEU A 144 13.60 -13.28 17.92
C LEU A 144 12.72 -14.11 18.88
N ASN A 145 11.74 -13.48 19.51
CA ASN A 145 10.80 -14.14 20.42
C ASN A 145 9.93 -15.17 19.68
N MET A 146 9.42 -14.84 18.48
CA MET A 146 8.66 -15.78 17.66
C MET A 146 9.48 -16.99 17.23
N ALA A 147 10.73 -16.78 16.80
CA ALA A 147 11.63 -17.87 16.41
C ALA A 147 11.90 -18.81 17.58
N GLU A 148 12.20 -18.25 18.76
CA GLU A 148 12.40 -19.04 19.98
C GLU A 148 11.16 -19.82 20.40
N MET A 149 9.99 -19.19 20.36
CA MET A 149 8.71 -19.85 20.71
C MET A 149 8.42 -21.04 19.79
N ARG A 150 8.65 -20.91 18.47
CA ARG A 150 8.47 -22.00 17.50
C ARG A 150 9.41 -23.18 17.76
N VAL A 151 10.65 -22.91 18.15
CA VAL A 151 11.63 -23.94 18.53
C VAL A 151 11.24 -24.61 19.85
N ALA A 152 10.88 -23.83 20.87
CA ALA A 152 10.46 -24.34 22.17
C ALA A 152 9.22 -25.23 22.07
N ALA A 153 8.30 -24.92 21.16
CA ALA A 153 7.13 -25.75 20.86
C ALA A 153 7.47 -27.04 20.11
N GLY A 154 8.73 -27.28 19.72
CA GLY A 154 9.19 -28.48 19.02
C GLY A 154 8.66 -28.59 17.59
N VAL A 155 8.21 -27.48 16.98
CA VAL A 155 7.51 -27.48 15.69
C VAL A 155 8.49 -27.49 14.52
N GLN A 156 9.60 -26.77 14.64
CA GLN A 156 10.57 -26.53 13.55
C GLN A 156 11.99 -26.41 14.09
N SER A 157 12.98 -26.57 13.19
CA SER A 157 14.34 -26.11 13.47
C SER A 157 14.38 -24.58 13.58
N TYR A 158 15.36 -24.03 14.28
CA TYR A 158 15.49 -22.59 14.40
C TYR A 158 15.65 -21.92 13.04
N SER A 159 16.49 -22.47 12.16
CA SER A 159 16.73 -21.93 10.83
C SER A 159 15.46 -21.88 9.98
N THR A 160 14.63 -22.93 10.01
CA THR A 160 13.34 -22.95 9.31
C THR A 160 12.36 -21.92 9.88
N ALA A 161 12.26 -21.82 11.22
CA ALA A 161 11.42 -20.84 11.88
C ALA A 161 11.81 -19.39 11.51
N VAL A 162 13.11 -19.11 11.47
CA VAL A 162 13.65 -17.80 11.06
C VAL A 162 13.35 -17.50 9.60
N CYS A 163 13.56 -18.45 8.67
CA CYS A 163 13.26 -18.25 7.26
C CYS A 163 11.77 -17.93 7.02
N ASP A 164 10.85 -18.65 7.67
CA ASP A 164 9.42 -18.37 7.57
C ASP A 164 9.07 -16.96 8.07
N ILE A 165 9.66 -16.52 9.18
CA ILE A 165 9.45 -15.18 9.74
C ILE A 165 10.01 -14.11 8.80
N LEU A 166 11.20 -14.31 8.26
CA LEU A 166 11.85 -13.40 7.34
C LEU A 166 11.10 -13.29 6.01
N ASP A 167 10.54 -14.39 5.51
CA ASP A 167 9.68 -14.37 4.33
C ASP A 167 8.46 -13.46 4.51
N GLN A 168 7.83 -13.48 5.68
CA GLN A 168 6.73 -12.57 5.98
C GLN A 168 7.21 -11.12 6.08
N TYR A 169 8.32 -10.88 6.75
CA TYR A 169 8.89 -9.54 6.87
C TYR A 169 9.30 -8.96 5.51
N GLY A 170 9.88 -9.78 4.62
CA GLY A 170 10.17 -9.38 3.24
C GLY A 170 8.91 -9.04 2.42
N LYS A 171 7.76 -9.64 2.73
CA LYS A 171 6.47 -9.29 2.12
C LYS A 171 5.94 -7.94 2.61
N THR A 172 5.95 -7.69 3.91
CA THR A 172 5.41 -6.46 4.50
C THR A 172 6.35 -5.26 4.33
N GLY A 173 7.65 -5.46 4.46
CA GLY A 173 8.65 -4.40 4.56
C GLY A 173 8.56 -3.67 5.91
N VAL A 174 9.34 -2.61 6.06
CA VAL A 174 9.30 -1.74 7.24
C VAL A 174 8.07 -0.83 7.16
N MET A 175 7.24 -0.87 8.18
CA MET A 175 5.99 -0.10 8.24
C MET A 175 6.14 1.10 9.17
N VAL A 176 5.44 2.17 8.85
CA VAL A 176 5.25 3.35 9.70
C VAL A 176 3.84 3.29 10.28
N ASP A 177 3.76 3.26 11.60
CA ASP A 177 2.50 3.26 12.33
C ASP A 177 2.12 4.69 12.71
N TYR A 178 0.93 5.11 12.32
CA TYR A 178 0.38 6.41 12.67
C TYR A 178 -0.50 6.30 13.94
N PRO A 179 -0.58 7.36 14.76
CA PRO A 179 -1.45 7.36 15.95
C PRO A 179 -2.93 7.09 15.64
N THR A 180 -3.34 7.28 14.39
CA THR A 180 -4.69 6.97 13.89
C THR A 180 -4.91 5.47 13.62
N GLY A 181 -3.92 4.62 13.87
CA GLY A 181 -3.97 3.20 13.51
C GLY A 181 -3.66 2.90 12.05
N THR A 182 -3.47 3.92 11.22
CA THR A 182 -3.09 3.72 9.80
C THR A 182 -1.65 3.24 9.71
N ARG A 183 -1.41 2.19 8.92
CA ARG A 183 -0.08 1.67 8.61
C ARG A 183 0.30 1.98 7.15
N ARG A 184 1.52 2.41 6.91
CA ARG A 184 2.04 2.69 5.56
C ARG A 184 3.47 2.16 5.45
N THR A 185 3.87 1.74 4.24
CA THR A 185 5.30 1.52 3.99
C THR A 185 6.05 2.85 4.13
N LEU A 186 7.28 2.77 4.59
CA LEU A 186 8.15 3.94 4.77
C LEU A 186 8.21 4.81 3.50
N GLU A 187 8.42 4.19 2.34
CA GLU A 187 8.41 4.87 1.05
C GLU A 187 7.10 5.64 0.79
N ALA A 188 5.95 5.01 1.04
CA ALA A 188 4.64 5.65 0.82
C ALA A 188 4.44 6.84 1.77
N ALA A 189 4.91 6.72 3.02
CA ALA A 189 4.85 7.78 4.02
C ALA A 189 5.73 8.98 3.64
N VAL A 190 6.98 8.74 3.24
CA VAL A 190 7.92 9.80 2.82
C VAL A 190 7.43 10.48 1.54
N ARG A 191 6.98 9.71 0.54
CA ARG A 191 6.41 10.27 -0.68
C ARG A 191 5.21 11.18 -0.39
N MET A 192 4.32 10.73 0.46
CA MET A 192 3.15 11.52 0.87
C MET A 192 3.59 12.81 1.58
N CYS A 193 4.49 12.74 2.53
CA CYS A 193 5.03 13.90 3.25
C CYS A 193 5.62 14.92 2.29
N VAL A 194 6.58 14.50 1.46
CA VAL A 194 7.33 15.41 0.57
C VAL A 194 6.42 16.05 -0.48
N VAL A 195 5.60 15.27 -1.18
CA VAL A 195 4.70 15.81 -2.22
C VAL A 195 3.68 16.77 -1.61
N THR A 196 3.12 16.43 -0.45
CA THR A 196 2.15 17.28 0.24
C THR A 196 2.82 18.58 0.71
N SER A 197 4.02 18.50 1.31
CA SER A 197 4.76 19.69 1.76
C SER A 197 5.14 20.62 0.61
N MET A 198 5.62 20.09 -0.51
CA MET A 198 5.92 20.89 -1.70
C MET A 198 4.69 21.65 -2.20
N ASN A 199 3.55 20.97 -2.29
CA ASN A 199 2.29 21.56 -2.73
C ASN A 199 1.79 22.62 -1.74
N GLN A 200 1.81 22.33 -0.44
CA GLN A 200 1.42 23.27 0.62
C GLN A 200 2.32 24.48 0.68
N THR A 201 3.64 24.31 0.59
CA THR A 201 4.59 25.45 0.62
C THR A 201 4.37 26.39 -0.56
N ALA A 202 4.17 25.87 -1.77
CA ALA A 202 3.84 26.68 -2.93
C ALA A 202 2.50 27.42 -2.73
N ALA A 203 1.49 26.74 -2.18
CA ALA A 203 0.20 27.34 -1.88
C ALA A 203 0.29 28.47 -0.83
N GLN A 204 1.08 28.29 0.23
CA GLN A 204 1.27 29.34 1.25
C GLN A 204 1.89 30.60 0.66
N VAL A 205 2.87 30.47 -0.24
CA VAL A 205 3.44 31.62 -0.94
C VAL A 205 2.41 32.30 -1.84
N THR A 206 1.64 31.52 -2.60
CA THR A 206 0.52 32.04 -3.41
C THR A 206 -0.49 32.79 -2.56
N ASN A 207 -0.85 32.25 -1.38
CA ASN A 207 -1.80 32.89 -0.45
C ASN A 207 -1.29 34.22 0.11
N HIS A 208 0.02 34.32 0.40
CA HIS A 208 0.63 35.57 0.83
C HIS A 208 0.40 36.67 -0.20
N TYR A 209 0.67 36.41 -1.48
CA TYR A 209 0.43 37.40 -2.55
C TYR A 209 -1.05 37.71 -2.78
N ILE A 210 -1.93 36.71 -2.62
CA ILE A 210 -3.39 36.89 -2.65
C ILE A 210 -3.81 37.92 -1.59
N ALA A 211 -3.34 37.78 -0.35
CA ALA A 211 -3.68 38.68 0.75
C ALA A 211 -3.01 40.06 0.59
N GLU A 212 -1.72 40.12 0.24
CA GLU A 212 -0.97 41.35 0.02
C GLU A 212 -1.64 42.25 -1.03
N HIS A 213 -2.24 41.64 -2.05
CA HIS A 213 -2.87 42.37 -3.17
C HIS A 213 -4.41 42.34 -3.13
N ASN A 214 -5.02 41.88 -2.04
CA ASN A 214 -6.48 41.84 -1.83
C ASN A 214 -7.21 41.13 -2.99
N VAL A 215 -6.67 39.99 -3.47
CA VAL A 215 -7.32 39.18 -4.51
C VAL A 215 -8.46 38.37 -3.90
N GLU A 216 -9.67 38.50 -4.44
CA GLU A 216 -10.87 37.88 -3.87
C GLU A 216 -11.14 36.45 -4.39
N TYR A 217 -10.56 36.10 -5.56
CA TYR A 217 -10.86 34.86 -6.24
C TYR A 217 -9.60 34.03 -6.50
N VAL A 218 -9.79 32.73 -6.53
CA VAL A 218 -8.75 31.78 -6.96
C VAL A 218 -9.29 30.86 -8.06
N LEU A 219 -8.40 30.46 -8.95
CA LEU A 219 -8.64 29.41 -9.92
C LEU A 219 -7.92 28.14 -9.47
N VAL A 220 -8.64 27.05 -9.29
CA VAL A 220 -8.07 25.74 -8.98
C VAL A 220 -7.71 25.01 -10.26
N SER A 221 -6.55 24.34 -10.29
CA SER A 221 -6.10 23.57 -11.45
C SER A 221 -6.99 22.38 -11.76
N ALA A 222 -6.93 21.90 -13.01
CA ALA A 222 -7.60 20.68 -13.41
C ALA A 222 -6.66 19.76 -14.18
N HIS A 223 -6.80 18.47 -13.97
CA HIS A 223 -6.04 17.45 -14.70
C HIS A 223 -6.81 16.15 -14.84
N LEU A 224 -6.50 15.40 -15.88
CA LEU A 224 -7.03 14.07 -16.09
C LEU A 224 -6.44 13.07 -15.08
N GLY A 225 -7.25 12.16 -14.58
CA GLY A 225 -6.89 11.23 -13.50
C GLY A 225 -6.90 11.88 -12.10
N ALA A 226 -7.67 12.95 -11.91
CA ALA A 226 -7.99 13.50 -10.60
C ALA A 226 -8.74 12.47 -9.75
N ARG A 227 -8.46 12.48 -8.43
CA ARG A 227 -9.12 11.56 -7.49
C ARG A 227 -10.64 11.65 -7.61
N THR A 228 -11.28 10.50 -7.71
CA THR A 228 -12.74 10.38 -7.69
C THR A 228 -13.25 10.16 -6.27
N GLN A 229 -14.51 10.54 -6.01
CA GLN A 229 -15.13 10.35 -4.71
C GLN A 229 -15.41 8.87 -4.44
N GLY A 230 -14.86 8.34 -3.35
CA GLY A 230 -15.15 6.99 -2.88
C GLY A 230 -16.51 6.90 -2.18
N LYS A 231 -17.07 5.69 -2.11
CA LYS A 231 -18.34 5.44 -1.41
C LYS A 231 -18.24 5.87 0.06
N GLY A 232 -19.18 6.68 0.52
CA GLY A 232 -19.23 7.18 1.89
C GLY A 232 -18.25 8.31 2.21
N GLN A 233 -17.44 8.76 1.26
CA GLN A 233 -16.56 9.91 1.44
C GLN A 233 -17.31 11.23 1.21
N PRO A 234 -16.87 12.35 1.85
CA PRO A 234 -17.44 13.65 1.62
C PRO A 234 -17.21 14.13 0.18
N TYR A 235 -18.06 15.02 -0.32
CA TYR A 235 -17.98 15.60 -1.67
C TYR A 235 -16.60 16.11 -2.04
N LEU A 236 -15.93 16.79 -1.11
CA LEU A 236 -14.62 17.39 -1.32
C LEU A 236 -13.47 16.36 -1.50
N ALA A 237 -13.69 15.09 -1.11
CA ALA A 237 -12.72 14.02 -1.32
C ALA A 237 -12.61 13.60 -2.79
N GLY A 238 -13.65 13.85 -3.60
CA GLY A 238 -13.61 13.72 -5.06
C GLY A 238 -13.08 14.99 -5.70
N HIS A 239 -11.81 14.97 -6.10
CA HIS A 239 -11.17 16.15 -6.70
C HIS A 239 -11.75 16.51 -8.07
N ASP A 240 -12.32 15.54 -8.76
CA ASP A 240 -13.09 15.70 -9.99
C ASP A 240 -14.39 16.52 -9.80
N ASN A 241 -14.87 16.67 -8.58
CA ASN A 241 -16.04 17.47 -8.26
C ASN A 241 -15.79 18.99 -8.34
N TRP A 242 -14.57 19.41 -7.99
CA TRP A 242 -14.24 20.82 -7.78
C TRP A 242 -13.05 21.34 -8.59
N GLN A 243 -12.30 20.52 -9.32
CA GLN A 243 -11.19 20.96 -10.15
C GLN A 243 -11.62 21.91 -11.27
N GLY A 244 -10.70 22.78 -11.73
CA GLY A 244 -10.87 23.64 -12.89
C GLY A 244 -11.85 24.80 -12.72
N LYS A 245 -12.29 25.07 -11.50
CA LYS A 245 -13.30 26.09 -11.21
C LYS A 245 -12.70 27.31 -10.51
N CYS A 246 -13.37 28.45 -10.66
CA CYS A 246 -13.12 29.67 -9.91
C CYS A 246 -13.85 29.60 -8.55
N TYR A 247 -13.18 30.03 -7.50
CA TYR A 247 -13.73 30.07 -6.14
C TYR A 247 -13.53 31.43 -5.52
N LYS A 248 -14.48 31.84 -4.68
CA LYS A 248 -14.36 33.01 -3.84
C LYS A 248 -13.71 32.63 -2.51
N ILE A 249 -12.76 33.43 -2.04
CA ILE A 249 -12.02 33.17 -0.80
C ILE A 249 -12.93 33.41 0.41
N SER A 250 -13.62 34.56 0.43
CA SER A 250 -14.56 34.94 1.50
C SER A 250 -15.95 35.15 0.93
N GLY A 251 -16.95 34.50 1.52
CA GLY A 251 -18.32 34.50 1.00
C GLY A 251 -18.50 33.52 -0.17
N SER A 252 -19.65 33.62 -0.86
CA SER A 252 -20.03 32.71 -1.96
C SER A 252 -20.83 33.47 -3.00
N GLU A 253 -20.64 33.12 -4.26
CA GLU A 253 -21.40 33.65 -5.41
C GLU A 253 -21.84 32.49 -6.32
N PRO A 254 -22.90 32.64 -7.12
CA PRO A 254 -23.42 31.55 -7.97
C PRO A 254 -22.38 30.95 -8.93
N ASP A 255 -21.48 31.77 -9.47
CA ASP A 255 -20.43 31.40 -10.42
C ASP A 255 -19.03 31.30 -9.79
N ALA A 256 -18.91 31.60 -8.49
CA ALA A 256 -17.70 31.44 -7.69
C ALA A 256 -18.07 31.05 -6.24
N PRO A 257 -18.42 29.77 -5.99
CA PRO A 257 -18.76 29.31 -4.65
C PRO A 257 -17.59 29.43 -3.69
N ASN A 258 -17.86 29.27 -2.37
CA ASN A 258 -16.84 29.37 -1.34
C ASN A 258 -15.75 28.30 -1.50
N LEU A 259 -14.48 28.70 -1.41
CA LEU A 259 -13.33 27.82 -1.55
C LEU A 259 -13.32 26.73 -0.46
N ALA A 260 -13.47 27.12 0.80
CA ALA A 260 -13.35 26.20 1.93
C ALA A 260 -14.46 25.13 1.92
N GLU A 261 -15.70 25.56 1.66
CA GLU A 261 -16.84 24.65 1.61
C GLU A 261 -16.73 23.60 0.50
N MET A 262 -16.24 24.02 -0.68
CA MET A 262 -16.20 23.14 -1.84
C MET A 262 -14.97 22.25 -1.89
N THR A 263 -13.84 22.72 -1.39
CA THR A 263 -12.54 22.04 -1.57
C THR A 263 -11.91 21.55 -0.27
N GLY A 264 -12.38 22.00 0.89
CA GLY A 264 -11.78 21.71 2.19
C GLY A 264 -10.45 22.43 2.44
N TYR A 265 -10.21 23.54 1.73
CA TYR A 265 -9.04 24.41 1.91
C TYR A 265 -9.47 25.85 2.10
N ASP A 266 -9.07 26.45 3.19
CA ASP A 266 -9.40 27.83 3.55
C ASP A 266 -8.17 28.75 3.49
N ILE A 267 -8.39 30.03 3.21
CA ILE A 267 -7.37 31.08 3.21
C ILE A 267 -7.84 32.18 4.15
N VAL A 268 -7.15 32.32 5.29
CA VAL A 268 -7.46 33.33 6.32
C VAL A 268 -6.23 34.21 6.51
N ASP A 269 -6.36 35.49 6.30
CA ASP A 269 -5.27 36.49 6.45
C ASP A 269 -3.97 36.07 5.71
N GLY A 270 -4.11 35.51 4.51
CA GLY A 270 -2.98 35.03 3.69
C GLY A 270 -2.36 33.73 4.14
N VAL A 271 -2.93 33.08 5.14
CA VAL A 271 -2.49 31.76 5.60
C VAL A 271 -3.47 30.69 5.12
N GLY A 272 -2.96 29.68 4.47
CA GLY A 272 -3.76 28.54 4.00
C GLY A 272 -3.94 27.46 5.07
N HIS A 273 -5.15 27.00 5.22
CA HIS A 273 -5.54 25.95 6.18
C HIS A 273 -6.18 24.78 5.46
N VAL A 274 -5.58 23.60 5.58
CA VAL A 274 -6.19 22.34 5.13
C VAL A 274 -7.25 21.94 6.16
N VAL A 275 -8.49 22.30 5.90
CA VAL A 275 -9.64 21.98 6.78
C VAL A 275 -9.97 20.49 6.70
N ASN A 276 -9.80 19.91 5.53
CA ASN A 276 -9.99 18.47 5.34
C ASN A 276 -8.79 17.86 4.58
N PRO A 277 -8.12 16.85 5.17
CA PRO A 277 -6.93 16.25 4.57
C PRO A 277 -7.19 15.48 3.26
N LEU A 278 -8.45 15.22 2.90
CA LEU A 278 -8.83 14.61 1.62
C LEU A 278 -9.10 15.64 0.52
N GLY A 279 -9.15 16.92 0.83
CA GLY A 279 -9.45 18.03 -0.09
C GLY A 279 -8.23 18.61 -0.79
N LEU A 280 -8.38 19.86 -1.24
CA LEU A 280 -7.31 20.63 -1.89
C LEU A 280 -6.11 20.81 -0.94
N HIS A 281 -4.90 20.64 -1.46
CA HIS A 281 -3.63 20.65 -0.72
C HIS A 281 -3.53 19.63 0.41
N GLY A 282 -4.49 18.71 0.53
CA GLY A 282 -4.43 17.57 1.45
C GLY A 282 -3.50 16.45 0.96
N TYR A 283 -3.58 15.28 1.59
CA TYR A 283 -2.68 14.16 1.33
C TYR A 283 -2.66 13.73 -0.14
N ASN A 284 -1.46 13.77 -0.73
CA ASN A 284 -1.22 13.41 -2.14
C ASN A 284 -2.07 14.20 -3.15
N CYS A 285 -2.63 15.34 -2.77
CA CYS A 285 -3.27 16.25 -3.70
C CYS A 285 -2.21 16.81 -4.68
N ARG A 286 -2.53 16.79 -5.97
CA ARG A 286 -1.67 17.36 -7.03
C ARG A 286 -2.30 18.60 -7.68
N HIS A 287 -3.45 19.01 -7.16
CA HIS A 287 -4.06 20.28 -7.55
C HIS A 287 -3.37 21.43 -6.84
N SER A 288 -3.28 22.52 -7.53
CA SER A 288 -2.80 23.81 -7.02
C SER A 288 -3.86 24.87 -7.32
N HIS A 289 -3.72 26.04 -6.72
CA HIS A 289 -4.53 27.20 -7.06
C HIS A 289 -3.64 28.39 -7.39
N LYS A 290 -4.22 29.41 -8.00
CA LYS A 290 -3.56 30.67 -8.32
C LYS A 290 -4.49 31.86 -8.11
N PRO A 291 -3.95 33.09 -7.92
CA PRO A 291 -4.74 34.31 -7.93
C PRO A 291 -5.59 34.39 -9.17
N TRP A 292 -6.83 34.85 -9.07
CA TRP A 292 -7.73 34.92 -10.22
C TRP A 292 -8.67 36.12 -10.18
N ASN A 293 -9.26 36.42 -11.33
CA ASN A 293 -10.36 37.37 -11.45
C ASN A 293 -11.33 36.86 -12.53
N LYS A 294 -12.62 37.06 -12.32
CA LYS A 294 -13.68 36.63 -13.24
C LYS A 294 -13.59 37.24 -14.64
N SER A 295 -12.90 38.36 -14.81
CA SER A 295 -12.64 38.95 -16.12
C SER A 295 -11.66 38.14 -16.98
N LEU A 296 -10.91 37.23 -16.37
CA LEU A 296 -9.96 36.37 -17.09
C LEU A 296 -10.65 35.12 -17.62
N ARG A 297 -10.31 34.71 -18.85
CA ARG A 297 -10.83 33.47 -19.42
C ARG A 297 -10.25 32.26 -18.68
N ASN A 298 -11.13 31.42 -18.13
CA ASN A 298 -10.73 30.19 -17.49
C ASN A 298 -10.19 29.17 -18.53
N PRO A 299 -8.92 28.72 -18.45
CA PRO A 299 -8.32 27.83 -19.43
C PRO A 299 -8.88 26.41 -19.41
N TYR A 300 -9.53 26.01 -18.32
CA TYR A 300 -10.09 24.66 -18.13
C TYR A 300 -11.52 24.51 -18.64
N LEU A 301 -12.17 25.61 -19.02
CA LEU A 301 -13.52 25.58 -19.57
C LEU A 301 -13.51 25.72 -21.10
N ASP A 302 -14.46 25.06 -21.76
CA ASP A 302 -14.74 25.21 -23.16
C ASP A 302 -15.49 26.54 -23.45
N GLU A 303 -15.95 26.75 -24.70
CA GLU A 303 -16.70 27.95 -25.10
C GLU A 303 -18.10 28.00 -24.49
N ASN A 304 -18.63 26.85 -24.06
CA ASN A 304 -19.96 26.73 -23.42
C ASN A 304 -19.88 26.80 -21.90
N GLY A 305 -18.67 26.98 -21.32
CA GLY A 305 -18.46 27.04 -19.88
C GLY A 305 -18.37 25.66 -19.19
N ASN A 306 -18.30 24.57 -19.95
CA ASN A 306 -18.12 23.23 -19.40
C ASN A 306 -16.66 22.91 -19.17
N LEU A 307 -16.36 22.09 -18.18
CA LEU A 307 -15.00 21.58 -17.95
C LEU A 307 -14.57 20.75 -19.17
N LYS A 308 -13.39 21.07 -19.73
CA LYS A 308 -12.81 20.33 -20.87
C LYS A 308 -12.47 18.88 -20.58
N ILE A 309 -12.34 18.53 -19.31
CA ILE A 309 -12.06 17.17 -18.86
C ILE A 309 -13.40 16.44 -18.69
N ASP A 310 -13.61 15.41 -19.50
CA ASP A 310 -14.75 14.51 -19.35
C ASP A 310 -14.64 13.72 -18.05
N ARG A 311 -15.75 13.62 -17.32
CA ARG A 311 -15.77 13.01 -16.00
C ARG A 311 -15.58 11.50 -16.04
N GLU A 312 -16.14 10.85 -17.04
CA GLU A 312 -16.02 9.41 -17.24
C GLU A 312 -14.60 9.05 -17.71
N GLU A 313 -14.01 9.84 -18.58
CA GLU A 313 -12.61 9.71 -18.99
C GLU A 313 -11.67 9.90 -17.80
N ASN A 314 -11.92 10.92 -16.95
CA ASN A 314 -11.17 11.15 -15.73
C ASN A 314 -11.19 9.93 -14.80
N ARG A 315 -12.38 9.33 -14.60
CA ARG A 315 -12.55 8.14 -13.77
C ARG A 315 -11.72 6.97 -14.30
N LYS A 316 -11.81 6.70 -15.60
CA LYS A 316 -11.03 5.62 -16.25
C LYS A 316 -9.52 5.81 -16.06
N VAL A 317 -9.03 7.02 -16.30
CA VAL A 317 -7.59 7.32 -16.12
C VAL A 317 -7.17 7.19 -14.66
N TYR A 318 -7.99 7.64 -13.71
CA TYR A 318 -7.72 7.46 -12.29
C TYR A 318 -7.61 5.99 -11.91
N GLU A 319 -8.56 5.15 -12.33
CA GLU A 319 -8.57 3.70 -12.09
C GLU A 319 -7.35 3.01 -12.68
N MET A 320 -7.00 3.31 -13.93
CA MET A 320 -5.78 2.79 -14.57
C MET A 320 -4.51 3.18 -13.80
N GLN A 321 -4.42 4.41 -13.30
CA GLN A 321 -3.31 4.83 -12.46
C GLN A 321 -3.26 4.08 -11.12
N GLN A 322 -4.41 3.74 -10.50
CA GLN A 322 -4.44 2.93 -9.28
C GLN A 322 -3.95 1.50 -9.54
N GLN A 323 -4.34 0.90 -10.67
CA GLN A 323 -3.85 -0.42 -11.09
C GLN A 323 -2.33 -0.39 -11.35
N GLN A 324 -1.82 0.62 -12.05
CA GLN A 324 -0.38 0.83 -12.25
C GLN A 324 0.37 0.85 -10.91
N ARG A 325 -0.14 1.61 -9.93
CA ARG A 325 0.46 1.68 -8.57
C ARG A 325 0.41 0.36 -7.82
N ALA A 326 -0.63 -0.44 -8.01
CA ALA A 326 -0.71 -1.78 -7.42
C ALA A 326 0.38 -2.69 -7.98
N MET A 327 0.61 -2.67 -9.30
CA MET A 327 1.68 -3.42 -9.94
C MET A 327 3.08 -2.97 -9.47
N GLU A 328 3.30 -1.66 -9.34
CA GLU A 328 4.55 -1.09 -8.83
C GLU A 328 4.85 -1.58 -7.40
N ARG A 329 3.84 -1.59 -6.52
CA ARG A 329 3.97 -2.13 -5.17
C ARG A 329 4.32 -3.61 -5.18
N ALA A 330 3.65 -4.41 -6.01
CA ALA A 330 3.90 -5.84 -6.13
C ALA A 330 5.33 -6.14 -6.62
N ILE A 331 5.85 -5.36 -7.58
CA ILE A 331 7.24 -5.48 -8.05
C ILE A 331 8.24 -5.19 -6.93
N ARG A 332 8.03 -4.10 -6.16
CA ARG A 332 8.91 -3.77 -5.03
C ARG A 332 8.88 -4.84 -3.95
N GLN A 333 7.70 -5.32 -3.60
CA GLN A 333 7.53 -6.42 -2.66
C GLN A 333 8.33 -7.66 -3.08
N THR A 334 8.22 -8.08 -4.33
CA THR A 334 8.97 -9.25 -4.83
C THR A 334 10.49 -8.99 -4.82
N LYS A 335 10.95 -7.78 -5.11
CA LYS A 335 12.37 -7.42 -4.99
C LYS A 335 12.87 -7.51 -3.55
N ARG A 336 12.10 -7.03 -2.57
CA ARG A 336 12.44 -7.17 -1.14
C ARG A 336 12.48 -8.63 -0.71
N GLN A 337 11.50 -9.43 -1.11
CA GLN A 337 11.50 -10.87 -0.85
C GLN A 337 12.76 -11.57 -1.42
N LEU A 338 13.19 -11.19 -2.62
CA LEU A 338 14.44 -11.72 -3.20
C LEU A 338 15.67 -11.32 -2.41
N LEU A 339 15.74 -10.11 -1.88
CA LEU A 339 16.85 -9.67 -1.02
C LEU A 339 16.89 -10.48 0.29
N VAL A 340 15.74 -10.66 0.92
CA VAL A 340 15.61 -11.45 2.16
C VAL A 340 15.97 -12.91 1.89
N LYS A 341 15.39 -13.53 0.87
CA LYS A 341 15.67 -14.92 0.50
C LYS A 341 17.13 -15.15 0.14
N GLN A 342 17.79 -14.17 -0.48
CA GLN A 342 19.23 -14.24 -0.72
C GLN A 342 20.02 -14.20 0.60
N ALA A 343 19.64 -13.34 1.55
CA ALA A 343 20.27 -13.27 2.86
C ALA A 343 20.10 -14.58 3.65
N GLU A 344 18.93 -15.22 3.54
CA GLU A 344 18.66 -16.53 4.13
C GLU A 344 19.59 -17.61 3.56
N ILE A 345 19.67 -17.74 2.24
CA ILE A 345 20.54 -18.72 1.56
C ILE A 345 22.02 -18.51 1.96
N GLU A 346 22.44 -17.26 2.11
CA GLU A 346 23.83 -16.93 2.48
C GLU A 346 24.09 -17.11 3.99
N GLY A 347 23.09 -16.90 4.83
CA GLY A 347 23.23 -16.90 6.29
C GLY A 347 22.95 -18.24 6.98
N VAL A 348 22.11 -19.11 6.39
CA VAL A 348 21.81 -20.43 6.96
C VAL A 348 23.05 -21.32 6.85
N ALA A 349 23.36 -22.09 7.91
CA ALA A 349 24.49 -23.02 7.92
C ALA A 349 24.11 -24.40 7.32
N GLU A 350 22.88 -24.84 7.56
CA GLU A 350 22.39 -26.16 7.18
C GLU A 350 22.19 -26.30 5.67
N THR A 351 22.79 -27.32 5.09
CA THR A 351 22.77 -27.54 3.63
C THR A 351 21.38 -27.92 3.11
N ASP A 352 20.66 -28.75 3.84
CA ASP A 352 19.31 -29.19 3.52
C ASP A 352 18.31 -28.00 3.50
N VAL A 353 18.44 -27.06 4.45
CA VAL A 353 17.63 -25.83 4.45
C VAL A 353 18.00 -24.95 3.23
N LYS A 354 19.27 -24.81 2.88
CA LYS A 354 19.69 -24.07 1.67
C LYS A 354 19.11 -24.68 0.40
N GLU A 355 19.08 -26.02 0.30
CA GLU A 355 18.53 -26.73 -0.84
C GLU A 355 17.01 -26.49 -0.98
N MET A 356 16.29 -26.27 0.13
CA MET A 356 14.88 -25.89 0.12
C MET A 356 14.65 -24.44 -0.30
N LEU A 357 15.51 -23.52 0.12
CA LEU A 357 15.36 -22.07 -0.15
C LEU A 357 15.69 -21.69 -1.59
N GLN A 358 16.58 -22.41 -2.26
CA GLN A 358 17.00 -22.07 -3.63
C GLN A 358 15.86 -22.15 -4.67
N PRO A 359 15.00 -23.19 -4.69
CA PRO A 359 13.83 -23.23 -5.57
C PRO A 359 12.84 -22.10 -5.32
N GLU A 360 12.69 -21.67 -4.05
CA GLU A 360 11.83 -20.54 -3.70
C GLU A 360 12.37 -19.23 -4.26
N TYR A 361 13.69 -18.99 -4.13
CA TYR A 361 14.35 -17.84 -4.76
C TYR A 361 14.11 -17.84 -6.28
N ASP A 362 14.25 -19.00 -6.93
CA ASP A 362 14.07 -19.13 -8.37
C ASP A 362 12.64 -18.83 -8.81
N LYS A 363 11.66 -19.31 -8.05
CA LYS A 363 10.22 -19.01 -8.25
C LYS A 363 9.95 -17.51 -8.07
N LEU A 364 10.49 -16.87 -7.05
CA LEU A 364 10.38 -15.43 -6.84
C LEU A 364 11.05 -14.63 -7.97
N ALA A 365 12.22 -15.06 -8.44
CA ALA A 365 12.92 -14.42 -9.55
C ALA A 365 12.11 -14.49 -10.85
N TYR A 366 11.50 -15.63 -11.12
CA TYR A 366 10.59 -15.80 -12.25
C TYR A 366 9.33 -14.92 -12.10
N LYS A 367 8.71 -14.89 -10.91
CA LYS A 367 7.59 -14.00 -10.59
C LYS A 367 7.94 -12.53 -10.87
N LEU A 368 9.13 -12.08 -10.47
CA LEU A 368 9.59 -10.71 -10.73
C LEU A 368 9.69 -10.42 -12.23
N ARG A 369 10.22 -11.35 -13.02
CA ARG A 369 10.29 -11.23 -14.49
C ARG A 369 8.90 -11.06 -15.09
N MET A 370 7.95 -11.90 -14.70
CA MET A 370 6.57 -11.84 -15.20
C MET A 370 5.87 -10.54 -14.78
N GLN A 371 6.05 -10.10 -13.54
CA GLN A 371 5.50 -8.82 -13.06
C GLN A 371 6.04 -7.63 -13.86
N ASN A 372 7.35 -7.58 -14.15
CA ASN A 372 7.94 -6.51 -14.96
C ASN A 372 7.39 -6.52 -16.40
N ARG A 373 7.29 -7.70 -17.02
CA ARG A 373 6.71 -7.84 -18.37
C ARG A 373 5.27 -7.32 -18.40
N LYS A 374 4.47 -7.73 -17.44
CA LYS A 374 3.07 -7.36 -17.30
C LYS A 374 2.88 -5.85 -17.06
N TYR A 375 3.70 -5.28 -16.19
CA TYR A 375 3.71 -3.83 -15.92
C TYR A 375 4.04 -3.03 -17.18
N ASN A 376 5.07 -3.42 -17.92
CA ASN A 376 5.44 -2.75 -19.16
C ASN A 376 4.36 -2.86 -20.23
N GLN A 377 3.75 -4.04 -20.38
CA GLN A 377 2.64 -4.28 -21.30
C GLN A 377 1.42 -3.43 -20.93
N PHE A 378 1.02 -3.45 -19.65
CA PHE A 378 -0.09 -2.65 -19.14
C PHE A 378 0.11 -1.15 -19.41
N CYS A 379 1.31 -0.64 -19.15
CA CYS A 379 1.62 0.77 -19.44
C CYS A 379 1.52 1.08 -20.95
N ALA A 380 2.03 0.21 -21.80
CA ALA A 380 1.98 0.37 -23.27
C ALA A 380 0.54 0.36 -23.76
N ASP A 381 -0.27 -0.62 -23.33
CA ASP A 381 -1.65 -0.80 -23.78
C ASP A 381 -2.56 0.36 -23.38
N ASN A 382 -2.26 1.02 -22.25
CA ASN A 382 -3.06 2.12 -21.72
C ASN A 382 -2.42 3.51 -21.93
N GLY A 383 -1.36 3.62 -22.72
CA GLY A 383 -0.67 4.89 -22.96
C GLY A 383 -0.05 5.53 -21.70
N LEU A 384 0.21 4.73 -20.66
CA LEU A 384 0.78 5.21 -19.41
C LEU A 384 2.30 5.20 -19.47
N ARG A 385 2.93 6.23 -18.89
CA ARG A 385 4.37 6.25 -18.72
C ARG A 385 4.80 5.24 -17.67
N THR A 386 5.79 4.39 -17.98
CA THR A 386 6.45 3.55 -16.98
C THR A 386 7.22 4.43 -15.99
N GLN A 387 7.13 4.12 -14.69
CA GLN A 387 7.75 4.88 -13.63
C GLN A 387 8.86 4.03 -12.97
N ALA A 388 10.06 4.06 -13.58
CA ALA A 388 11.20 3.26 -13.14
C ALA A 388 11.53 3.47 -11.65
N ASP A 389 11.43 4.74 -11.19
CA ASP A 389 11.71 5.11 -9.81
C ASP A 389 10.72 4.48 -8.81
N ARG A 390 9.47 4.28 -9.23
CA ARG A 390 8.43 3.66 -8.40
C ARG A 390 8.54 2.15 -8.27
N ILE A 391 9.30 1.50 -9.13
CA ILE A 391 9.61 0.06 -9.04
C ILE A 391 11.01 -0.21 -8.51
N LYS A 392 11.76 0.84 -8.16
CA LYS A 392 13.10 0.75 -7.59
C LYS A 392 13.04 0.25 -6.16
N VAL A 393 14.04 -0.54 -5.77
CA VAL A 393 14.39 -0.95 -4.41
C VAL A 393 15.91 -0.74 -4.31
N ALA A 394 16.37 0.04 -3.36
CA ALA A 394 17.76 0.54 -3.34
C ALA A 394 18.79 -0.58 -3.20
N GLY A 395 18.50 -1.61 -2.39
CA GLY A 395 19.34 -2.80 -2.23
C GLY A 395 19.29 -3.77 -3.40
N PHE A 396 18.25 -3.68 -4.26
CA PHE A 396 18.11 -4.51 -5.45
C PHE A 396 18.82 -3.89 -6.64
N LYS A 397 20.16 -3.91 -6.60
CA LYS A 397 21.07 -3.29 -7.57
C LYS A 397 21.21 -4.16 -8.82
N ARG A 398 22.09 -3.74 -9.72
CA ARG A 398 22.36 -4.43 -11.00
C ARG A 398 22.79 -5.87 -10.82
N GLU A 399 23.59 -6.15 -9.79
CA GLU A 399 24.05 -7.50 -9.47
C GLU A 399 22.89 -8.42 -9.08
N GLN A 400 22.05 -7.98 -8.15
CA GLN A 400 20.86 -8.72 -7.71
C GLN A 400 19.88 -8.93 -8.87
N ALA A 401 19.69 -7.91 -9.71
CA ALA A 401 18.85 -8.00 -10.89
C ALA A 401 19.40 -9.03 -11.91
N ALA A 402 20.71 -9.05 -12.14
CA ALA A 402 21.37 -10.01 -13.03
C ALA A 402 21.25 -11.44 -12.48
N LYS A 403 21.51 -11.64 -11.18
CA LYS A 403 21.35 -12.94 -10.49
C LYS A 403 19.91 -13.44 -10.61
N ALA A 404 18.92 -12.60 -10.25
CA ALA A 404 17.52 -12.95 -10.35
C ALA A 404 17.12 -13.28 -11.79
N ASN A 405 17.59 -12.52 -12.77
CA ASN A 405 17.27 -12.78 -14.17
C ASN A 405 17.86 -14.11 -14.68
N GLY A 406 19.09 -14.46 -14.28
CA GLY A 406 19.72 -15.75 -14.57
C GLY A 406 18.92 -16.90 -13.95
N ARG A 407 18.55 -16.78 -12.66
CA ARG A 407 17.76 -17.79 -11.94
C ARG A 407 16.34 -17.95 -12.49
N ALA A 408 15.68 -16.86 -12.87
CA ALA A 408 14.39 -16.90 -13.55
C ALA A 408 14.47 -17.62 -14.90
N THR A 409 15.58 -17.51 -15.63
CA THR A 409 15.81 -18.27 -16.88
C THR A 409 15.97 -19.77 -16.60
N ALA A 410 16.77 -20.11 -15.58
CA ALA A 410 16.95 -21.50 -15.17
C ALA A 410 15.62 -22.14 -14.73
N TYR A 411 14.84 -21.43 -13.92
CA TYR A 411 13.50 -21.86 -13.50
C TYR A 411 12.56 -22.05 -14.69
N SER A 412 12.48 -21.07 -15.59
CA SER A 412 11.67 -21.17 -16.81
C SER A 412 12.04 -22.36 -17.68
N ASN A 413 13.33 -22.72 -17.74
CA ASN A 413 13.81 -23.88 -18.49
C ASN A 413 13.51 -25.22 -17.82
N SER A 414 13.45 -25.26 -16.48
CA SER A 414 13.12 -26.47 -15.71
C SER A 414 11.62 -26.80 -15.70
N VAL A 415 10.76 -25.79 -15.89
CA VAL A 415 9.27 -25.90 -15.76
C VAL A 415 8.59 -25.92 -17.15
N LYS A 416 9.28 -26.37 -18.19
CA LYS A 416 8.89 -26.24 -19.61
C LYS A 416 7.60 -26.92 -20.07
N THR A 417 6.72 -27.47 -19.23
CA THR A 417 5.53 -28.16 -19.73
C THR A 417 4.16 -27.70 -19.20
N PRO A 418 3.96 -27.20 -17.97
CA PRO A 418 2.64 -26.70 -17.56
C PRO A 418 2.45 -25.18 -17.71
N MET A 419 3.53 -24.37 -17.75
CA MET A 419 3.44 -22.92 -17.67
C MET A 419 3.30 -22.18 -19.00
N GLU A 420 3.59 -22.80 -20.14
CA GLU A 420 3.28 -22.21 -21.45
C GLU A 420 1.77 -22.01 -21.69
N LYS A 421 0.93 -22.74 -20.92
CA LYS A 421 -0.53 -22.52 -20.89
C LYS A 421 -0.94 -21.39 -19.95
N ALA A 422 -0.13 -21.06 -18.93
CA ALA A 422 -0.39 -19.97 -18.00
C ALA A 422 0.12 -18.60 -18.51
N ASP A 423 1.12 -18.58 -19.38
CA ASP A 423 1.67 -17.34 -19.99
C ASP A 423 0.67 -16.61 -20.92
N ASN A 424 -0.41 -17.29 -21.33
CA ASN A 424 -1.48 -16.70 -22.14
C ASN A 424 -2.65 -16.12 -21.30
N VAL A 425 -2.59 -16.24 -19.98
CA VAL A 425 -3.54 -15.56 -19.08
C VAL A 425 -2.93 -14.22 -18.60
N GLY A 426 -2.42 -13.44 -19.55
CA GLY A 426 -2.16 -12.02 -19.32
C GLY A 426 -3.48 -11.30 -19.03
N TYR A 427 -3.45 -10.12 -18.42
CA TYR A 427 -4.59 -9.21 -18.22
C TYR A 427 -5.26 -8.82 -19.57
N THR A 428 -5.64 -9.83 -20.35
CA THR A 428 -6.57 -9.67 -21.45
C THR A 428 -7.89 -9.27 -20.83
N LYS A 429 -8.45 -8.21 -21.32
CA LYS A 429 -9.83 -7.85 -21.01
C LYS A 429 -10.68 -9.06 -21.34
N ARG A 430 -11.37 -9.54 -20.33
CA ARG A 430 -12.27 -10.68 -20.48
C ARG A 430 -13.68 -10.17 -20.67
N THR A 431 -14.40 -10.85 -21.52
CA THR A 431 -15.82 -10.59 -21.70
C THR A 431 -16.62 -11.17 -20.52
N LYS A 432 -17.85 -10.72 -20.37
CA LYS A 432 -18.80 -11.25 -19.38
C LYS A 432 -18.96 -12.76 -19.53
N GLU A 433 -19.08 -13.24 -20.77
CA GLU A 433 -19.28 -14.65 -21.10
C GLU A 433 -18.10 -15.52 -20.66
N GLU A 434 -16.87 -15.04 -20.86
CA GLU A 434 -15.65 -15.73 -20.42
C GLU A 434 -15.57 -15.82 -18.89
N PHE A 435 -15.91 -14.76 -18.18
CA PHE A 435 -15.99 -14.77 -16.72
C PHE A 435 -17.07 -15.74 -16.22
N GLU A 436 -18.26 -15.71 -16.82
CA GLU A 436 -19.34 -16.63 -16.45
C GLU A 436 -19.00 -18.08 -16.72
N GLN A 437 -18.27 -18.36 -17.81
CA GLN A 437 -17.80 -19.73 -18.10
C GLN A 437 -16.85 -20.22 -17.02
N THR A 438 -15.87 -19.41 -16.63
CA THR A 438 -14.95 -19.70 -15.52
C THR A 438 -15.69 -19.89 -14.21
N ALA A 439 -16.60 -18.99 -13.86
CA ALA A 439 -17.39 -19.08 -12.62
C ALA A 439 -18.27 -20.33 -12.58
N ARG A 440 -18.87 -20.76 -13.72
CA ARG A 440 -19.60 -22.02 -13.82
C ARG A 440 -18.72 -23.25 -13.59
N GLN A 441 -17.47 -23.22 -14.05
CA GLN A 441 -16.50 -24.27 -13.79
C GLN A 441 -16.12 -24.29 -12.30
N ILE A 442 -15.80 -23.14 -11.73
CA ILE A 442 -15.50 -23.00 -10.30
C ILE A 442 -16.69 -23.48 -9.45
N LYS A 443 -17.93 -23.16 -9.83
CA LYS A 443 -19.13 -23.63 -9.12
C LYS A 443 -19.24 -25.15 -9.01
N LYS A 444 -18.75 -25.88 -9.99
CA LYS A 444 -18.70 -27.36 -9.94
C LYS A 444 -17.60 -27.86 -9.02
N GLU A 445 -16.46 -27.20 -9.04
CA GLU A 445 -15.28 -27.60 -8.29
C GLU A 445 -15.31 -27.18 -6.81
N ILE A 446 -15.98 -26.06 -6.50
CA ILE A 446 -16.02 -25.47 -5.15
C ILE A 446 -16.65 -26.42 -4.11
N THR A 447 -17.47 -27.37 -4.53
CA THR A 447 -18.05 -28.41 -3.68
C THR A 447 -17.01 -29.34 -3.03
N GLN A 448 -15.76 -29.35 -3.53
CA GLN A 448 -14.65 -30.07 -2.93
C GLN A 448 -14.06 -29.36 -1.71
N TYR A 449 -14.37 -28.07 -1.56
CA TYR A 449 -13.81 -27.18 -0.53
C TYR A 449 -14.87 -26.65 0.43
N SER A 450 -16.14 -26.62 0.03
CA SER A 450 -17.24 -26.09 0.81
C SER A 450 -18.35 -27.13 1.03
N ASP A 451 -18.78 -27.28 2.28
CA ASP A 451 -19.94 -28.08 2.66
C ASP A 451 -21.27 -27.40 2.28
N ARG A 452 -21.21 -26.13 1.93
CA ARG A 452 -22.37 -25.34 1.52
C ARG A 452 -22.31 -25.05 0.03
N PRO A 453 -23.39 -25.25 -0.71
CA PRO A 453 -23.44 -24.95 -2.14
C PRO A 453 -23.30 -23.44 -2.39
N SER A 454 -22.70 -23.06 -3.50
CA SER A 454 -22.60 -21.68 -3.93
C SER A 454 -24.00 -21.09 -4.21
N LYS A 455 -24.29 -19.93 -3.61
CA LYS A 455 -25.47 -19.11 -3.87
C LYS A 455 -25.29 -18.12 -5.02
N TRP A 456 -24.18 -18.22 -5.75
CA TRP A 456 -23.99 -17.36 -6.92
C TRP A 456 -25.19 -17.43 -7.87
N SER A 457 -25.73 -16.27 -8.23
CA SER A 457 -26.95 -16.09 -9.05
C SER A 457 -26.81 -16.65 -10.48
N GLY A 458 -25.57 -16.78 -10.97
CA GLY A 458 -25.25 -17.09 -12.37
C GLY A 458 -24.87 -15.87 -13.19
N ASN A 459 -24.91 -14.67 -12.60
CA ASN A 459 -24.60 -13.42 -13.28
C ASN A 459 -23.26 -12.83 -12.82
N ILE A 460 -22.52 -12.26 -13.79
CA ILE A 460 -21.32 -11.46 -13.55
C ILE A 460 -21.50 -10.07 -14.14
N ASN A 461 -21.17 -9.05 -13.36
CA ASN A 461 -21.19 -7.65 -13.77
C ASN A 461 -19.73 -7.21 -14.00
N VAL A 462 -19.38 -6.85 -15.22
CA VAL A 462 -18.02 -6.42 -15.57
C VAL A 462 -17.92 -4.91 -15.48
N ASN A 463 -16.87 -4.41 -14.81
CA ASN A 463 -16.62 -2.99 -14.56
C ASN A 463 -17.79 -2.27 -13.85
N SER A 464 -18.47 -2.97 -12.95
CA SER A 464 -19.56 -2.44 -12.16
C SER A 464 -19.06 -1.44 -11.09
N GLU A 465 -19.85 -0.42 -10.81
CA GLU A 465 -19.62 0.53 -9.71
C GLU A 465 -19.64 -0.12 -8.31
N HIS A 466 -20.11 -1.37 -8.21
CA HIS A 466 -20.09 -2.15 -6.98
C HIS A 466 -18.70 -2.71 -6.62
N VAL A 467 -17.76 -2.69 -7.55
CA VAL A 467 -16.36 -2.99 -7.26
C VAL A 467 -15.74 -1.75 -6.63
N GLY A 468 -15.48 -1.79 -5.33
CA GLY A 468 -14.91 -0.65 -4.59
C GLY A 468 -13.54 -0.22 -5.11
N ASN A 469 -13.15 1.03 -4.87
CA ASN A 469 -11.87 1.58 -5.31
C ASN A 469 -10.67 0.72 -4.81
N GLY A 470 -9.95 0.14 -5.77
CA GLY A 470 -8.79 -0.72 -5.51
C GLY A 470 -9.12 -2.21 -5.31
N ALA A 471 -10.39 -2.60 -5.30
CA ALA A 471 -10.81 -3.99 -5.38
C ALA A 471 -10.75 -4.49 -6.83
N LEU A 472 -10.55 -5.80 -7.00
CA LEU A 472 -10.54 -6.47 -8.31
C LEU A 472 -11.88 -7.19 -8.57
N GLY A 473 -12.63 -7.45 -7.50
CA GLY A 473 -13.93 -8.09 -7.52
C GLY A 473 -14.74 -7.75 -6.28
N ALA A 474 -16.02 -8.07 -6.29
CA ALA A 474 -16.92 -8.00 -5.16
C ALA A 474 -18.09 -8.96 -5.35
N LYS A 475 -18.44 -9.72 -4.32
CA LYS A 475 -19.69 -10.47 -4.27
C LYS A 475 -20.79 -9.53 -3.74
N GLU A 476 -21.82 -9.33 -4.55
CA GLU A 476 -22.96 -8.48 -4.20
C GLU A 476 -23.97 -9.19 -3.28
N TRP A 477 -24.82 -8.44 -2.60
CA TRP A 477 -25.89 -8.99 -1.76
C TRP A 477 -26.97 -9.72 -2.59
N SER A 478 -27.11 -9.40 -3.86
CA SER A 478 -27.90 -10.14 -4.86
C SER A 478 -27.35 -11.54 -5.15
N CYS A 479 -26.15 -11.84 -4.67
CA CYS A 479 -25.33 -13.00 -5.05
C CYS A 479 -24.80 -12.94 -6.50
N ASP A 480 -24.84 -11.78 -7.14
CA ASP A 480 -24.07 -11.51 -8.35
C ASP A 480 -22.60 -11.29 -7.97
N ILE A 481 -21.72 -11.49 -8.92
CA ILE A 481 -20.30 -11.17 -8.77
C ILE A 481 -19.97 -10.02 -9.70
N SER A 482 -19.41 -8.95 -9.15
CA SER A 482 -18.86 -7.81 -9.88
C SER A 482 -17.36 -7.93 -10.00
N LEU A 483 -16.81 -7.79 -11.19
CA LEU A 483 -15.38 -7.92 -11.50
C LEU A 483 -14.91 -6.75 -12.35
N ILE A 484 -13.66 -6.36 -12.23
CA ILE A 484 -13.01 -5.56 -13.27
C ILE A 484 -12.73 -6.46 -14.49
N ASP A 485 -12.68 -5.87 -15.68
CA ASP A 485 -12.48 -6.62 -16.95
C ASP A 485 -11.14 -7.36 -17.06
N THR A 486 -10.21 -7.07 -16.15
CA THR A 486 -8.88 -7.68 -16.05
C THR A 486 -8.71 -8.59 -14.83
N ALA A 487 -9.80 -8.95 -14.13
CA ALA A 487 -9.74 -9.85 -12.97
C ALA A 487 -9.19 -11.23 -13.37
N ASP A 488 -8.30 -11.78 -12.54
CA ASP A 488 -7.78 -13.14 -12.73
C ASP A 488 -8.71 -14.20 -12.12
N ASP A 489 -8.43 -15.48 -12.40
CA ASP A 489 -9.23 -16.59 -11.89
C ASP A 489 -9.18 -16.70 -10.37
N GLY A 490 -8.10 -16.23 -9.72
CA GLY A 490 -8.00 -16.18 -8.26
C GLY A 490 -9.02 -15.21 -7.64
N VAL A 491 -9.31 -14.10 -8.31
CA VAL A 491 -10.38 -13.17 -7.89
C VAL A 491 -11.74 -13.84 -7.98
N ILE A 492 -12.00 -14.57 -9.07
CA ILE A 492 -13.27 -15.30 -9.24
C ILE A 492 -13.43 -16.38 -8.14
N TRP A 493 -12.36 -17.11 -7.81
CA TRP A 493 -12.36 -18.06 -6.71
C TRP A 493 -12.70 -17.40 -5.38
N HIS A 494 -12.11 -16.22 -5.09
CA HIS A 494 -12.37 -15.46 -3.87
C HIS A 494 -13.86 -15.12 -3.73
N GLU A 495 -14.44 -14.48 -4.75
CA GLU A 495 -15.84 -14.06 -4.74
C GLU A 495 -16.81 -15.27 -4.73
N MET A 496 -16.44 -16.35 -5.39
CA MET A 496 -17.22 -17.58 -5.38
C MET A 496 -17.20 -18.26 -4.00
N LEU A 497 -16.11 -18.22 -3.25
CA LEU A 497 -16.05 -18.69 -1.87
C LEU A 497 -16.97 -17.87 -0.96
N HIS A 498 -17.01 -16.54 -1.09
CA HIS A 498 -18.00 -15.71 -0.38
C HIS A 498 -19.44 -16.13 -0.69
N SER A 499 -19.71 -16.60 -1.89
CA SER A 499 -21.04 -17.13 -2.25
C SER A 499 -21.41 -18.42 -1.50
N CYS A 500 -20.42 -19.14 -0.97
CA CYS A 500 -20.60 -20.34 -0.13
C CYS A 500 -20.59 -20.04 1.36
N SER A 501 -20.17 -18.84 1.78
CA SER A 501 -20.03 -18.44 3.19
C SER A 501 -20.90 -17.22 3.53
N ALA A 502 -20.44 -16.01 3.26
CA ALA A 502 -21.12 -14.76 3.61
C ALA A 502 -22.55 -14.64 3.07
N SER A 503 -22.82 -15.21 1.90
CA SER A 503 -24.15 -15.17 1.25
C SER A 503 -25.26 -15.90 2.02
N TYR A 504 -24.92 -16.70 3.03
CA TYR A 504 -25.88 -17.38 3.90
C TYR A 504 -26.39 -16.50 5.04
N TYR A 505 -25.83 -15.31 5.22
CA TYR A 505 -26.09 -14.43 6.34
C TYR A 505 -26.52 -13.03 5.89
N LYS A 506 -27.12 -12.27 6.81
CA LYS A 506 -27.46 -10.86 6.60
C LYS A 506 -26.23 -9.96 6.67
N SER A 507 -26.34 -8.76 6.14
CA SER A 507 -25.25 -7.78 6.11
C SER A 507 -24.68 -7.45 7.50
N GLU A 508 -25.53 -7.40 8.53
CA GLU A 508 -25.08 -7.12 9.90
C GLU A 508 -24.15 -8.22 10.42
N VAL A 509 -24.45 -9.47 10.07
CA VAL A 509 -23.60 -10.62 10.48
C VAL A 509 -22.28 -10.59 9.73
N TYR A 510 -22.29 -10.29 8.43
CA TYR A 510 -21.06 -10.13 7.67
C TYR A 510 -20.20 -8.99 8.23
N ASN A 511 -20.78 -7.80 8.41
CA ASN A 511 -20.05 -6.63 8.89
C ASN A 511 -19.44 -6.85 10.28
N ALA A 512 -20.12 -7.63 11.14
CA ALA A 512 -19.58 -7.99 12.46
C ALA A 512 -18.43 -9.01 12.40
N ASN A 513 -18.29 -9.76 11.30
CA ASN A 513 -17.32 -10.84 11.13
C ASN A 513 -16.46 -10.67 9.86
N GLU A 514 -16.46 -9.50 9.25
CA GLU A 514 -15.77 -9.22 7.99
C GLU A 514 -14.30 -9.63 8.03
N TYR A 515 -13.62 -9.34 9.13
CA TYR A 515 -12.18 -9.56 9.23
C TYR A 515 -11.81 -11.06 9.17
N ILE A 516 -12.54 -11.90 9.89
CA ILE A 516 -12.31 -13.35 9.89
C ILE A 516 -12.87 -13.99 8.61
N GLU A 517 -13.93 -13.44 8.01
CA GLU A 517 -14.44 -13.91 6.73
C GLU A 517 -13.40 -13.71 5.63
N GLU A 518 -12.90 -12.48 5.49
CA GLU A 518 -11.88 -12.15 4.49
C GLU A 518 -10.59 -12.95 4.69
N ALA A 519 -10.13 -13.09 5.95
CA ALA A 519 -8.96 -13.90 6.27
C ALA A 519 -9.13 -15.36 5.83
N THR A 520 -10.28 -15.93 6.11
CA THR A 520 -10.56 -17.34 5.86
C THR A 520 -10.76 -17.62 4.38
N VAL A 521 -11.54 -16.79 3.69
CA VAL A 521 -11.80 -16.90 2.25
C VAL A 521 -10.51 -16.73 1.47
N GLU A 522 -9.73 -15.70 1.79
CA GLU A 522 -8.46 -15.44 1.10
C GLU A 522 -7.45 -16.57 1.32
N TRP A 523 -7.35 -17.09 2.56
CA TRP A 523 -6.42 -18.15 2.85
C TRP A 523 -6.79 -19.46 2.14
N LEU A 524 -8.07 -19.85 2.15
CA LEU A 524 -8.53 -21.02 1.39
C LEU A 524 -8.32 -20.84 -0.11
N LYS A 525 -8.63 -19.66 -0.66
CA LYS A 525 -8.34 -19.33 -2.07
C LYS A 525 -6.85 -19.49 -2.39
N GLN A 526 -5.96 -19.04 -1.51
CA GLN A 526 -4.52 -19.19 -1.71
C GLN A 526 -4.10 -20.66 -1.81
N GLN A 527 -4.65 -21.52 -0.94
CA GLN A 527 -4.38 -22.97 -0.99
C GLN A 527 -4.91 -23.59 -2.29
N ILE A 528 -6.13 -23.28 -2.68
CA ILE A 528 -6.74 -23.77 -3.93
C ILE A 528 -5.93 -23.34 -5.16
N CYS A 529 -5.57 -22.06 -5.22
CA CYS A 529 -4.77 -21.53 -6.33
C CYS A 529 -3.37 -22.14 -6.37
N GLY A 530 -2.77 -22.42 -5.21
CA GLY A 530 -1.48 -23.10 -5.11
C GLY A 530 -1.56 -24.54 -5.62
N GLU A 531 -2.56 -25.31 -5.19
CA GLU A 531 -2.79 -26.70 -5.63
C GLU A 531 -3.07 -26.80 -7.14
N LYS A 532 -3.85 -25.85 -7.67
CA LYS A 532 -4.28 -25.82 -9.08
C LYS A 532 -3.31 -25.06 -10.01
N ASN A 533 -2.21 -24.52 -9.49
CA ASN A 533 -1.30 -23.64 -10.23
C ASN A 533 -2.01 -22.43 -10.89
N ILE A 534 -3.05 -21.91 -10.26
CA ILE A 534 -3.78 -20.72 -10.72
C ILE A 534 -3.00 -19.47 -10.26
N PHE A 535 -2.73 -18.58 -11.20
CA PHE A 535 -2.20 -17.25 -10.84
C PHE A 535 -3.22 -16.51 -9.98
N ASN A 536 -2.76 -15.97 -8.84
CA ASN A 536 -3.62 -15.17 -7.98
C ASN A 536 -2.85 -13.96 -7.43
N VAL A 537 -3.54 -12.83 -7.32
CA VAL A 537 -3.05 -11.68 -6.58
C VAL A 537 -3.40 -11.90 -5.10
N TYR A 538 -2.40 -11.89 -4.22
CA TYR A 538 -2.63 -11.97 -2.78
C TYR A 538 -3.26 -10.67 -2.28
N ALA A 539 -4.52 -10.73 -1.88
CA ALA A 539 -5.20 -9.71 -1.12
C ALA A 539 -5.16 -10.07 0.38
N TYR A 540 -5.40 -9.11 1.27
CA TYR A 540 -5.56 -9.35 2.71
C TYR A 540 -4.43 -10.13 3.40
N GLY A 541 -3.18 -9.93 2.97
CA GLY A 541 -2.02 -10.65 3.55
C GLY A 541 -1.83 -10.42 5.05
N ASP A 542 -2.23 -9.27 5.57
CA ASP A 542 -2.27 -8.95 7.00
C ASP A 542 -3.30 -9.78 7.79
N LYS A 543 -4.41 -10.18 7.14
CA LYS A 543 -5.46 -10.98 7.75
C LYS A 543 -5.13 -12.49 7.71
N THR A 544 -4.62 -12.98 6.60
CA THR A 544 -4.26 -14.40 6.43
C THR A 544 -3.08 -14.85 7.27
N ILE A 545 -2.14 -13.93 7.55
CA ILE A 545 -0.95 -14.20 8.39
C ILE A 545 -1.33 -14.77 9.76
N VAL A 546 -2.41 -14.31 10.38
CA VAL A 546 -2.83 -14.80 11.69
C VAL A 546 -3.22 -16.27 11.62
N LEU A 547 -4.02 -16.66 10.64
CA LEU A 547 -4.46 -18.05 10.46
C LEU A 547 -3.29 -18.98 10.12
N GLN A 548 -2.39 -18.52 9.24
CA GLN A 548 -1.18 -19.27 8.88
C GLN A 548 -0.28 -19.49 10.09
N ALA A 549 0.03 -18.43 10.84
CA ALA A 549 0.88 -18.53 12.03
C ALA A 549 0.27 -19.44 13.12
N LEU A 550 -1.06 -19.39 13.31
CA LEU A 550 -1.74 -20.28 14.24
C LEU A 550 -1.65 -21.74 13.77
N ASN A 551 -1.86 -22.01 12.47
CA ASN A 551 -1.72 -23.39 11.96
C ASN A 551 -0.28 -23.89 12.02
N GLU A 552 0.68 -23.04 11.69
CA GLU A 552 2.12 -23.36 11.81
C GLU A 552 2.53 -23.64 13.24
N SER A 553 1.99 -22.88 14.21
CA SER A 553 2.31 -23.05 15.63
C SER A 553 1.65 -24.27 16.27
N PHE A 554 0.38 -24.51 15.97
CA PHE A 554 -0.43 -25.53 16.67
C PHE A 554 -0.67 -26.80 15.85
N LYS A 555 -0.27 -26.83 14.57
CA LYS A 555 -0.41 -27.97 13.66
C LYS A 555 -1.82 -28.55 13.67
N PHE A 556 -2.82 -27.73 13.39
CA PHE A 556 -4.23 -28.18 13.31
C PHE A 556 -4.47 -29.15 12.13
N GLY A 557 -3.63 -29.10 11.11
CA GLY A 557 -3.62 -29.92 9.91
C GLY A 557 -2.66 -29.35 8.86
N THR A 558 -2.67 -29.89 7.65
CA THR A 558 -2.05 -29.18 6.52
C THR A 558 -2.77 -27.85 6.29
N ASP A 559 -2.13 -26.89 5.62
CA ASP A 559 -2.74 -25.58 5.38
C ASP A 559 -4.07 -25.70 4.63
N MET A 560 -4.18 -26.60 3.67
CA MET A 560 -5.42 -26.89 2.96
C MET A 560 -6.51 -27.47 3.89
N GLU A 561 -6.16 -28.44 4.72
CA GLU A 561 -7.12 -29.07 5.65
C GLU A 561 -7.66 -28.06 6.64
N PHE A 562 -6.78 -27.28 7.29
CA PHE A 562 -7.22 -26.32 8.29
C PHE A 562 -7.96 -25.12 7.64
N ALA A 563 -7.54 -24.66 6.45
CA ALA A 563 -8.26 -23.63 5.72
C ALA A 563 -9.69 -24.09 5.33
N LYS A 564 -9.86 -25.34 4.93
CA LYS A 564 -11.19 -25.93 4.67
C LYS A 564 -12.00 -26.07 5.94
N GLU A 565 -11.40 -26.54 7.03
CA GLU A 565 -12.07 -26.74 8.29
C GLU A 565 -12.65 -25.42 8.83
N ILE A 566 -11.83 -24.38 8.94
CA ILE A 566 -12.29 -23.07 9.42
C ILE A 566 -13.28 -22.40 8.47
N PHE A 567 -13.13 -22.57 7.16
CA PHE A 567 -14.06 -22.02 6.18
C PHE A 567 -15.46 -22.63 6.30
N ASN A 568 -15.56 -23.92 6.64
CA ASN A 568 -16.83 -24.62 6.77
C ASN A 568 -17.53 -24.36 8.11
N VAL A 569 -16.85 -23.78 9.09
CA VAL A 569 -17.50 -23.27 10.31
C VAL A 569 -18.46 -22.13 9.95
N PRO A 570 -19.71 -22.11 10.47
CA PRO A 570 -20.65 -21.01 10.25
C PRO A 570 -20.03 -19.65 10.60
N LEU A 571 -20.18 -18.66 9.74
CA LEU A 571 -19.53 -17.36 9.90
C LEU A 571 -19.71 -16.72 11.29
N PRO A 572 -20.90 -16.71 11.92
CA PRO A 572 -21.07 -16.14 13.26
C PRO A 572 -20.32 -16.88 14.37
N GLU A 573 -19.96 -18.15 14.13
CA GLU A 573 -19.34 -19.03 15.11
C GLU A 573 -17.82 -19.16 14.88
N ARG A 574 -17.34 -18.75 13.70
CA ARG A 574 -15.99 -19.01 13.20
C ARG A 574 -14.90 -18.46 14.12
N TYR A 575 -15.05 -17.21 14.58
CA TYR A 575 -14.10 -16.62 15.50
C TYR A 575 -14.04 -17.40 16.82
N ARG A 576 -15.20 -17.68 17.44
CA ARG A 576 -15.28 -18.41 18.71
C ARG A 576 -14.78 -19.84 18.59
N TRP A 577 -15.04 -20.49 17.47
CA TRP A 577 -14.52 -21.83 17.19
C TRP A 577 -12.98 -21.81 17.16
N LEU A 578 -12.38 -20.85 16.47
CA LEU A 578 -10.92 -20.68 16.39
C LEU A 578 -10.34 -20.37 17.79
N GLU A 579 -10.94 -19.43 18.51
CA GLU A 579 -10.56 -19.04 19.87
C GLU A 579 -10.53 -20.26 20.80
N ASN A 580 -11.58 -21.07 20.83
CA ASN A 580 -11.66 -22.26 21.66
C ASN A 580 -10.59 -23.30 21.27
N ARG A 581 -10.32 -23.46 19.98
CA ARG A 581 -9.35 -24.43 19.50
C ARG A 581 -7.91 -24.05 19.84
N VAL A 582 -7.61 -22.75 19.81
CA VAL A 582 -6.32 -22.22 20.26
C VAL A 582 -6.19 -22.33 21.78
N ASP A 583 -7.24 -21.95 22.54
CA ASP A 583 -7.29 -22.09 24.01
C ASP A 583 -7.03 -23.53 24.44
N GLU A 584 -7.67 -24.51 23.80
CA GLU A 584 -7.45 -25.92 24.09
C GLU A 584 -5.98 -26.34 23.89
N ARG A 585 -5.36 -25.92 22.80
CA ARG A 585 -3.95 -26.21 22.50
C ARG A 585 -3.00 -25.57 23.51
N LEU A 586 -3.25 -24.32 23.88
CA LEU A 586 -2.46 -23.63 24.90
C LEU A 586 -2.52 -24.32 26.27
N ARG A 587 -3.70 -24.76 26.68
CA ARG A 587 -3.87 -25.52 27.91
C ARG A 587 -3.17 -26.88 27.85
N GLN A 588 -3.28 -27.59 26.74
CA GLN A 588 -2.58 -28.87 26.52
C GLN A 588 -1.07 -28.72 26.57
N ALA A 589 -0.55 -27.60 26.06
CA ALA A 589 0.87 -27.27 26.08
C ALA A 589 1.36 -26.77 27.45
N GLY A 590 0.46 -26.48 28.43
CA GLY A 590 0.83 -25.89 29.70
C GLY A 590 1.40 -24.49 29.61
N ALA A 591 0.90 -23.70 28.66
CA ALA A 591 1.37 -22.35 28.41
C ALA A 591 1.34 -21.47 29.67
N SER A 592 2.35 -20.58 29.83
CA SER A 592 2.36 -19.61 30.90
C SER A 592 1.21 -18.59 30.74
N PHE A 593 0.89 -17.83 31.76
CA PHE A 593 -0.15 -16.81 31.70
C PHE A 593 0.21 -15.71 30.70
N GLU A 594 1.47 -15.38 30.57
CA GLU A 594 2.00 -14.37 29.63
C GLU A 594 1.89 -14.88 28.18
N ASP A 595 2.39 -16.07 27.89
CA ASP A 595 2.27 -16.71 26.55
C ASP A 595 0.81 -16.88 26.13
N TYR A 596 -0.07 -17.25 27.09
CA TYR A 596 -1.49 -17.37 26.83
C TYR A 596 -2.10 -16.04 26.38
N ASN A 597 -1.83 -14.95 27.09
CA ASN A 597 -2.36 -13.63 26.74
C ASN A 597 -1.82 -13.12 25.40
N ASP A 598 -0.54 -13.35 25.10
CA ASP A 598 0.08 -12.93 23.85
C ASP A 598 -0.54 -13.63 22.64
N VAL A 599 -0.72 -14.96 22.73
CA VAL A 599 -1.36 -15.73 21.65
C VAL A 599 -2.82 -15.36 21.50
N MET A 600 -3.55 -15.21 22.59
CA MET A 600 -4.97 -14.83 22.53
C MET A 600 -5.14 -13.39 22.00
N GLY A 601 -4.24 -12.47 22.37
CA GLY A 601 -4.19 -11.13 21.78
C GLY A 601 -3.90 -11.15 20.28
N PHE A 602 -3.14 -12.12 19.80
CA PHE A 602 -2.91 -12.33 18.37
C PHE A 602 -4.18 -12.86 17.65
N VAL A 603 -4.92 -13.76 18.27
CA VAL A 603 -6.23 -14.24 17.79
C VAL A 603 -7.25 -13.11 17.73
N GLU A 604 -7.25 -12.20 18.72
CA GLU A 604 -8.16 -11.05 18.77
C GLU A 604 -8.04 -10.13 17.56
N ARG A 605 -6.92 -10.10 16.86
CA ARG A 605 -6.77 -9.34 15.61
C ARG A 605 -7.77 -9.77 14.52
N LEU A 606 -8.28 -11.00 14.59
CA LEU A 606 -9.31 -11.51 13.68
C LEU A 606 -10.73 -11.11 14.06
N LYS A 607 -10.93 -10.54 15.25
CA LYS A 607 -12.24 -10.10 15.73
C LYS A 607 -12.71 -8.79 15.08
N GLY A 608 -11.77 -8.03 14.48
CA GLY A 608 -12.05 -6.70 13.99
C GLY A 608 -12.39 -5.78 15.17
N GLY A 609 -11.48 -4.90 15.56
CA GLY A 609 -11.72 -4.03 16.71
C GLY A 609 -12.98 -3.20 16.54
N SER A 610 -13.81 -3.15 17.56
CA SER A 610 -15.00 -2.33 17.66
C SER A 610 -14.71 -0.82 17.73
N ASN A 611 -13.49 -0.38 17.40
CA ASN A 611 -13.06 1.02 17.35
C ASN A 611 -11.98 1.21 16.27
N GLY A 612 -12.37 1.21 15.01
CA GLY A 612 -11.47 1.55 13.93
C GLY A 612 -12.18 1.52 12.58
N ARG A 613 -12.95 2.56 12.28
CA ARG A 613 -13.31 2.85 10.88
C ARG A 613 -12.00 3.18 10.16
N TYR A 614 -11.57 2.26 9.28
CA TYR A 614 -10.46 2.47 8.35
C TYR A 614 -10.93 3.18 7.10
#